data_5391fdd81ce71f63e6dcee38357af1fa
#
_entry.id   5391fdd81ce71f63e6dcee38357af1fa
#
_cell.length_a   1.000
_cell.length_b   1.000
_cell.length_c   1.000
_cell.angle_alpha   90.00
_cell.angle_beta   90.00
_cell.angle_gamma   90.00
#
_symmetry.space_group_name_H-M   'P 1'
#
loop_
_entity.id
_entity.type
_entity.pdbx_description
1 polymer ?
#
loop_
_entity_poly.entity_id
_entity_poly.type
_entity_poly.pdbx_seq_one_letter_code
_entity_poly.pdbx_strand_id
1 'polypeptide(L)'
;MAIRAVVFDIGGVLEVTPDLGVTQRWEARLGLPGGGLDERMHDAWAGGSIGTITEQDVHQAVRERLGLDERQLEVFIADLWREYLGTANTGLIEYVRQLRPRYRTGILSNSFVGAREKEQAAYGFEDLVDEIVYSHESGMSKPDARIYTLVCERLDVGPEETVFVDDADRCVAGARLGGLHAIRFQDNAQAIGEIERLLTSSGVGSGLGFGTASGNG
;
A
#
# COMPACT_ATOMS: atom_id res chain seq x y z
N MET A 1 24.04 5.37 -2.28
CA MET A 1 23.48 5.64 -3.64
C MET A 1 22.43 6.74 -3.54
N ALA A 2 22.05 7.36 -4.65
CA ALA A 2 21.02 8.41 -4.63
C ALA A 2 19.64 7.76 -4.66
N ILE A 3 18.71 8.27 -3.86
CA ILE A 3 17.29 7.85 -3.94
C ILE A 3 16.71 8.31 -5.26
N ARG A 4 16.01 7.42 -5.96
CA ARG A 4 15.36 7.65 -7.25
C ARG A 4 13.86 7.40 -7.22
N ALA A 5 13.36 6.61 -6.25
CA ALA A 5 11.96 6.29 -6.12
C ALA A 5 11.44 6.41 -4.69
N VAL A 6 10.15 6.77 -4.57
CA VAL A 6 9.41 6.74 -3.30
C VAL A 6 8.12 5.95 -3.51
N VAL A 7 7.91 4.92 -2.71
CA VAL A 7 6.78 3.98 -2.79
C VAL A 7 5.97 4.06 -1.50
N PHE A 8 4.66 4.08 -1.62
CA PHE A 8 3.74 4.22 -0.50
C PHE A 8 2.78 3.02 -0.39
N ASP A 9 2.44 2.63 0.82
CA ASP A 9 1.24 1.82 1.05
C ASP A 9 -0.03 2.66 0.88
N ILE A 10 -1.19 2.01 0.77
CA ILE A 10 -2.51 2.66 0.72
C ILE A 10 -3.12 2.71 2.11
N GLY A 11 -3.57 1.58 2.62
CA GLY A 11 -4.30 1.50 3.89
C GLY A 11 -3.45 1.97 5.07
N GLY A 12 -3.96 2.89 5.88
CA GLY A 12 -3.22 3.49 6.99
C GLY A 12 -2.14 4.50 6.58
N VAL A 13 -1.93 4.76 5.27
CA VAL A 13 -0.91 5.71 4.76
C VAL A 13 -1.53 6.73 3.80
N LEU A 14 -1.83 6.34 2.55
CA LEU A 14 -2.50 7.23 1.57
C LEU A 14 -4.00 7.33 1.81
N GLU A 15 -4.54 6.41 2.54
CA GLU A 15 -5.92 6.33 2.96
C GLU A 15 -5.97 6.04 4.47
N VAL A 16 -6.91 6.65 5.17
CA VAL A 16 -7.18 6.42 6.59
C VAL A 16 -8.35 5.46 6.70
N THR A 17 -8.05 4.21 7.03
CA THR A 17 -9.05 3.16 7.21
C THR A 17 -9.71 3.29 8.59
N PRO A 18 -11.02 3.63 8.68
CA PRO A 18 -11.71 3.67 9.95
C PRO A 18 -12.08 2.25 10.40
N ASP A 19 -12.04 2.00 11.69
CA ASP A 19 -12.73 0.84 12.26
C ASP A 19 -14.22 1.19 12.41
N LEU A 20 -15.01 0.82 11.42
CA LEU A 20 -16.46 0.99 11.45
C LEU A 20 -17.18 -0.17 12.15
N GLY A 21 -16.46 -1.19 12.56
CA GLY A 21 -17.01 -2.39 13.21
C GLY A 21 -17.94 -3.18 12.30
N VAL A 22 -17.67 -3.23 11.01
CA VAL A 22 -18.51 -3.92 10.01
C VAL A 22 -18.61 -5.41 10.36
N THR A 23 -17.49 -6.06 10.62
CA THR A 23 -17.44 -7.49 10.97
C THR A 23 -18.32 -7.78 12.20
N GLN A 24 -18.14 -7.04 13.29
CA GLN A 24 -18.87 -7.25 14.54
C GLN A 24 -20.39 -7.03 14.39
N ARG A 25 -20.80 -5.99 13.61
CA ARG A 25 -22.22 -5.73 13.34
C ARG A 25 -22.86 -6.85 12.54
N TRP A 26 -22.14 -7.39 11.54
CA TRP A 26 -22.65 -8.48 10.73
C TRP A 26 -22.66 -9.81 11.49
N GLU A 27 -21.66 -10.09 12.33
CA GLU A 27 -21.67 -11.24 13.24
C GLU A 27 -22.90 -11.21 14.16
N ALA A 28 -23.16 -10.08 14.80
CA ALA A 28 -24.33 -9.91 15.64
C ALA A 28 -25.65 -10.10 14.85
N ARG A 29 -25.75 -9.55 13.63
CA ARG A 29 -26.92 -9.68 12.76
C ARG A 29 -27.19 -11.12 12.32
N LEU A 30 -26.12 -11.89 12.11
CA LEU A 30 -26.18 -13.28 11.65
C LEU A 30 -26.20 -14.28 12.81
N GLY A 31 -26.13 -13.82 14.05
CA GLY A 31 -26.05 -14.69 15.24
C GLY A 31 -24.76 -15.50 15.31
N LEU A 32 -23.68 -14.99 14.75
CA LEU A 32 -22.35 -15.60 14.79
C LEU A 32 -21.59 -15.19 16.06
N PRO A 33 -20.73 -16.07 16.59
CA PRO A 33 -19.79 -15.67 17.64
C PRO A 33 -18.76 -14.68 17.09
N GLY A 34 -18.09 -13.93 17.98
CA GLY A 34 -16.97 -13.07 17.58
C GLY A 34 -15.87 -13.88 16.86
N GLY A 35 -15.43 -13.41 15.71
CA GLY A 35 -14.50 -14.10 14.80
C GLY A 35 -15.16 -15.15 13.89
N GLY A 36 -16.45 -15.41 14.05
CA GLY A 36 -17.16 -16.43 13.28
C GLY A 36 -17.34 -16.08 11.81
N LEU A 37 -17.35 -14.80 11.46
CA LEU A 37 -17.37 -14.35 10.07
C LEU A 37 -16.02 -14.67 9.40
N ASP A 38 -14.92 -14.28 10.03
CA ASP A 38 -13.57 -14.52 9.50
C ASP A 38 -13.26 -16.01 9.42
N GLU A 39 -13.68 -16.81 10.39
CA GLU A 39 -13.54 -18.27 10.35
C GLU A 39 -14.24 -18.87 9.13
N ARG A 40 -15.48 -18.46 8.85
CA ARG A 40 -16.25 -18.97 7.70
C ARG A 40 -15.70 -18.51 6.34
N MET A 41 -15.09 -17.35 6.31
CA MET A 41 -14.64 -16.71 5.07
C MET A 41 -13.12 -16.81 4.84
N HIS A 42 -12.39 -17.43 5.77
CA HIS A 42 -10.92 -17.42 5.82
C HIS A 42 -10.24 -17.70 4.47
N ASP A 43 -10.61 -18.76 3.79
CA ASP A 43 -10.02 -19.14 2.50
C ASP A 43 -10.45 -18.20 1.35
N ALA A 44 -11.69 -17.69 1.39
CA ALA A 44 -12.16 -16.71 0.41
C ALA A 44 -11.46 -15.36 0.59
N TRP A 45 -11.27 -14.90 1.84
CA TRP A 45 -10.48 -13.69 2.12
C TRP A 45 -9.02 -13.88 1.70
N ALA A 46 -8.41 -15.01 2.03
CA ALA A 46 -7.05 -15.32 1.60
C ALA A 46 -6.92 -15.37 0.08
N GLY A 47 -7.83 -16.04 -0.60
CA GLY A 47 -7.85 -16.13 -2.06
C GLY A 47 -8.06 -14.80 -2.75
N GLY A 48 -9.01 -13.98 -2.27
CA GLY A 48 -9.28 -12.65 -2.80
C GLY A 48 -8.11 -11.66 -2.59
N SER A 49 -7.36 -11.79 -1.49
CA SER A 49 -6.22 -10.90 -1.20
C SER A 49 -4.99 -11.13 -2.09
N ILE A 50 -4.86 -12.31 -2.69
CA ILE A 50 -3.78 -12.65 -3.64
C ILE A 50 -4.29 -13.00 -5.04
N GLY A 51 -5.60 -12.79 -5.31
CA GLY A 51 -6.20 -12.95 -6.62
C GLY A 51 -6.28 -14.37 -7.15
N THR A 52 -6.26 -15.39 -6.27
CA THR A 52 -6.46 -16.79 -6.69
C THR A 52 -7.92 -17.13 -6.98
N ILE A 53 -8.84 -16.27 -6.55
CA ILE A 53 -10.26 -16.28 -6.87
C ILE A 53 -10.70 -14.89 -7.32
N THR A 54 -11.80 -14.81 -8.06
CA THR A 54 -12.35 -13.54 -8.55
C THR A 54 -13.22 -12.85 -7.50
N GLU A 55 -13.51 -11.56 -7.69
CA GLU A 55 -14.48 -10.83 -6.86
C GLU A 55 -15.87 -11.51 -6.87
N GLN A 56 -16.28 -12.08 -8.01
CA GLN A 56 -17.53 -12.83 -8.13
C GLN A 56 -17.52 -14.11 -7.29
N ASP A 57 -16.41 -14.84 -7.26
CA ASP A 57 -16.26 -16.02 -6.40
C ASP A 57 -16.36 -15.66 -4.91
N VAL A 58 -15.77 -14.50 -4.53
CA VAL A 58 -15.92 -13.97 -3.16
C VAL A 58 -17.38 -13.66 -2.84
N HIS A 59 -18.10 -12.96 -3.74
CA HIS A 59 -19.53 -12.65 -3.54
C HIS A 59 -20.37 -13.92 -3.42
N GLN A 60 -20.09 -14.95 -4.23
CA GLN A 60 -20.75 -16.23 -4.13
C GLN A 60 -20.48 -16.90 -2.79
N ALA A 61 -19.21 -16.95 -2.35
CA ALA A 61 -18.83 -17.53 -1.06
C ALA A 61 -19.52 -16.81 0.11
N VAL A 62 -19.56 -15.47 0.10
CA VAL A 62 -20.28 -14.66 1.10
C VAL A 62 -21.75 -15.07 1.15
N ARG A 63 -22.43 -15.09 0.00
CA ARG A 63 -23.84 -15.43 -0.08
C ARG A 63 -24.14 -16.81 0.46
N GLU A 64 -23.37 -17.82 0.04
CA GLU A 64 -23.59 -19.22 0.40
C GLU A 64 -23.24 -19.52 1.87
N ARG A 65 -22.08 -19.04 2.33
CA ARG A 65 -21.57 -19.38 3.67
C ARG A 65 -22.23 -18.60 4.78
N LEU A 66 -22.67 -17.37 4.50
CA LEU A 66 -23.37 -16.53 5.46
C LEU A 66 -24.91 -16.62 5.33
N GLY A 67 -25.41 -17.32 4.29
CA GLY A 67 -26.85 -17.50 4.07
C GLY A 67 -27.59 -16.22 3.71
N LEU A 68 -26.92 -15.31 2.97
CA LEU A 68 -27.49 -14.01 2.62
C LEU A 68 -28.37 -14.10 1.37
N ASP A 69 -29.50 -13.39 1.39
CA ASP A 69 -30.22 -13.08 0.16
C ASP A 69 -29.50 -12.00 -0.67
N GLU A 70 -29.97 -11.74 -1.90
CA GLU A 70 -29.35 -10.81 -2.84
C GLU A 70 -29.19 -9.41 -2.24
N ARG A 71 -30.25 -8.90 -1.63
CA ARG A 71 -30.26 -7.56 -1.01
C ARG A 71 -29.32 -7.48 0.20
N GLN A 72 -29.26 -8.55 0.99
CA GLN A 72 -28.34 -8.61 2.13
C GLN A 72 -26.89 -8.66 1.65
N LEU A 73 -26.60 -9.40 0.58
CA LEU A 73 -25.27 -9.44 -0.04
C LEU A 73 -24.84 -8.05 -0.51
N GLU A 74 -25.69 -7.34 -1.26
CA GLU A 74 -25.38 -5.97 -1.70
C GLU A 74 -25.02 -5.06 -0.54
N VAL A 75 -25.80 -5.09 0.55
CA VAL A 75 -25.55 -4.28 1.75
C VAL A 75 -24.25 -4.69 2.44
N PHE A 76 -23.99 -6.00 2.55
CA PHE A 76 -22.77 -6.52 3.15
C PHE A 76 -21.52 -6.06 2.39
N ILE A 77 -21.53 -6.24 1.08
CA ILE A 77 -20.40 -5.84 0.21
C ILE A 77 -20.21 -4.31 0.25
N ALA A 78 -21.29 -3.53 0.24
CA ALA A 78 -21.20 -2.07 0.36
C ALA A 78 -20.62 -1.63 1.72
N ASP A 79 -20.97 -2.30 2.82
CA ASP A 79 -20.43 -2.02 4.14
C ASP A 79 -18.93 -2.36 4.21
N LEU A 80 -18.51 -3.51 3.65
CA LEU A 80 -17.08 -3.88 3.59
C LEU A 80 -16.26 -2.86 2.80
N TRP A 81 -16.71 -2.47 1.60
CA TRP A 81 -16.00 -1.50 0.78
C TRP A 81 -15.97 -0.10 1.40
N ARG A 82 -17.01 0.29 2.13
CA ARG A 82 -17.01 1.57 2.86
C ARG A 82 -15.94 1.60 3.97
N GLU A 83 -15.75 0.50 4.68
CA GLU A 83 -14.69 0.37 5.69
C GLU A 83 -13.33 0.28 5.01
N TYR A 84 -13.20 -0.54 3.98
CA TYR A 84 -11.95 -0.74 3.23
C TYR A 84 -11.42 0.56 2.60
N LEU A 85 -12.27 1.33 1.92
CA LEU A 85 -11.83 2.54 1.25
C LEU A 85 -11.51 3.68 2.21
N GLY A 86 -12.22 3.81 3.33
CA GLY A 86 -11.97 4.87 4.32
C GLY A 86 -12.03 6.29 3.76
N THR A 87 -11.02 7.09 4.06
CA THR A 87 -10.90 8.48 3.60
C THR A 87 -9.49 8.80 3.13
N ALA A 88 -9.38 9.57 2.03
CA ALA A 88 -8.09 9.96 1.47
C ALA A 88 -7.26 10.80 2.44
N ASN A 89 -5.97 10.47 2.59
CA ASN A 89 -4.96 11.30 3.26
C ASN A 89 -4.50 12.41 2.29
N THR A 90 -5.34 13.43 2.12
CA THR A 90 -5.14 14.49 1.12
C THR A 90 -3.81 15.21 1.28
N GLY A 91 -3.33 15.38 2.51
CA GLY A 91 -2.04 16.02 2.78
C GLY A 91 -0.84 15.23 2.24
N LEU A 92 -0.86 13.90 2.42
CA LEU A 92 0.22 13.05 1.90
C LEU A 92 0.08 12.87 0.38
N ILE A 93 -1.13 12.74 -0.15
CA ILE A 93 -1.40 12.66 -1.60
C ILE A 93 -0.84 13.89 -2.32
N GLU A 94 -1.03 15.09 -1.76
CA GLU A 94 -0.47 16.31 -2.33
C GLU A 94 1.06 16.31 -2.31
N TYR A 95 1.67 15.79 -1.26
CA TYR A 95 3.13 15.61 -1.20
C TYR A 95 3.63 14.63 -2.27
N VAL A 96 2.94 13.50 -2.49
CA VAL A 96 3.28 12.55 -3.57
C VAL A 96 3.29 13.22 -4.94
N ARG A 97 2.30 14.08 -5.24
CA ARG A 97 2.28 14.86 -6.51
C ARG A 97 3.51 15.74 -6.68
N GLN A 98 4.00 16.34 -5.58
CA GLN A 98 5.19 17.20 -5.62
C GLN A 98 6.50 16.42 -5.83
N LEU A 99 6.55 15.14 -5.47
CA LEU A 99 7.71 14.27 -5.70
C LEU A 99 7.88 13.91 -7.19
N ARG A 100 6.79 13.65 -7.88
CA ARG A 100 6.76 13.09 -9.24
C ARG A 100 7.63 13.75 -10.29
N PRO A 101 7.82 15.08 -10.32
CA PRO A 101 8.71 15.70 -11.30
C PRO A 101 10.20 15.33 -11.16
N ARG A 102 10.60 14.84 -9.98
CA ARG A 102 12.02 14.59 -9.66
C ARG A 102 12.32 13.14 -9.32
N TYR A 103 11.33 12.41 -8.85
CA TYR A 103 11.46 11.02 -8.38
C TYR A 103 10.39 10.15 -9.03
N ARG A 104 10.72 8.89 -9.26
CA ARG A 104 9.69 7.89 -9.56
C ARG A 104 8.81 7.71 -8.33
N THR A 105 7.53 7.56 -8.56
CA THR A 105 6.56 7.34 -7.48
C THR A 105 5.80 6.05 -7.69
N GLY A 106 5.55 5.32 -6.62
CA GLY A 106 4.83 4.05 -6.68
C GLY A 106 3.90 3.83 -5.52
N ILE A 107 2.99 2.89 -5.72
CA ILE A 107 2.15 2.31 -4.67
C ILE A 107 2.44 0.81 -4.59
N LEU A 108 2.53 0.28 -3.36
CA LEU A 108 2.66 -1.14 -3.07
C LEU A 108 1.69 -1.52 -1.95
N SER A 109 0.56 -2.14 -2.30
CA SER A 109 -0.54 -2.40 -1.37
C SER A 109 -0.89 -3.88 -1.24
N ASN A 110 -1.08 -4.32 0.01
CA ASN A 110 -1.84 -5.53 0.30
C ASN A 110 -3.32 -5.21 0.14
N SER A 111 -3.92 -5.73 -0.90
CA SER A 111 -5.22 -5.32 -1.41
C SER A 111 -6.17 -6.51 -1.58
N PHE A 112 -7.27 -6.30 -2.24
CA PHE A 112 -8.30 -7.30 -2.49
C PHE A 112 -8.82 -7.21 -3.91
N VAL A 113 -9.37 -8.31 -4.45
CA VAL A 113 -9.98 -8.31 -5.79
C VAL A 113 -11.07 -7.24 -5.89
N GLY A 114 -11.01 -6.42 -6.93
CA GLY A 114 -11.88 -5.25 -7.14
C GLY A 114 -11.39 -3.95 -6.48
N ALA A 115 -10.26 -3.95 -5.76
CA ALA A 115 -9.74 -2.75 -5.09
C ALA A 115 -9.28 -1.68 -6.10
N ARG A 116 -8.57 -2.07 -7.17
CA ARG A 116 -8.06 -1.12 -8.18
C ARG A 116 -9.15 -0.20 -8.72
N GLU A 117 -10.23 -0.77 -9.18
CA GLU A 117 -11.33 -0.01 -9.78
C GLU A 117 -12.00 0.94 -8.78
N LYS A 118 -12.16 0.48 -7.53
CA LYS A 118 -12.80 1.24 -6.47
C LYS A 118 -11.91 2.36 -5.94
N GLU A 119 -10.62 2.09 -5.74
CA GLU A 119 -9.64 3.09 -5.32
C GLU A 119 -9.37 4.12 -6.43
N GLN A 120 -9.32 3.68 -7.71
CA GLN A 120 -9.23 4.62 -8.83
C GLN A 120 -10.46 5.53 -8.91
N ALA A 121 -11.66 4.98 -8.74
CA ALA A 121 -12.89 5.77 -8.74
C ALA A 121 -12.98 6.74 -7.54
N ALA A 122 -12.47 6.34 -6.37
CA ALA A 122 -12.53 7.15 -5.16
C ALA A 122 -11.40 8.18 -5.05
N TYR A 123 -10.18 7.84 -5.48
CA TYR A 123 -8.97 8.59 -5.16
C TYR A 123 -8.10 8.96 -6.37
N GLY A 124 -8.27 8.30 -7.53
CA GLY A 124 -7.48 8.57 -8.73
C GLY A 124 -6.01 8.15 -8.59
N PHE A 125 -5.71 7.04 -7.92
CA PHE A 125 -4.33 6.63 -7.65
C PHE A 125 -3.53 6.28 -8.91
N GLU A 126 -4.16 5.83 -9.99
CA GLU A 126 -3.49 5.57 -11.28
C GLU A 126 -2.94 6.86 -11.92
N ASP A 127 -3.56 8.01 -11.62
CA ASP A 127 -3.08 9.32 -12.09
C ASP A 127 -2.05 9.94 -11.14
N LEU A 128 -1.98 9.44 -9.89
CA LEU A 128 -1.14 9.97 -8.83
C LEU A 128 0.31 9.51 -8.95
N VAL A 129 0.54 8.25 -9.31
CA VAL A 129 1.88 7.61 -9.31
C VAL A 129 2.26 7.04 -10.67
N ASP A 130 3.53 6.66 -10.82
CA ASP A 130 4.03 6.05 -12.07
C ASP A 130 3.67 4.55 -12.14
N GLU A 131 3.68 3.82 -11.01
CA GLU A 131 3.40 2.39 -10.94
C GLU A 131 2.59 2.03 -9.70
N ILE A 132 1.69 1.05 -9.84
CA ILE A 132 0.95 0.46 -8.74
C ILE A 132 1.13 -1.06 -8.75
N VAL A 133 1.53 -1.62 -7.61
CA VAL A 133 1.60 -3.07 -7.37
C VAL A 133 0.58 -3.44 -6.31
N TYR A 134 -0.43 -4.21 -6.71
CA TYR A 134 -1.44 -4.78 -5.84
C TYR A 134 -1.16 -6.26 -5.56
N SER A 135 -1.36 -6.72 -4.33
CA SER A 135 -1.17 -8.13 -3.95
C SER A 135 -2.08 -9.06 -4.74
N HIS A 136 -3.34 -8.70 -4.93
CA HIS A 136 -4.33 -9.52 -5.65
C HIS A 136 -4.04 -9.65 -7.16
N GLU A 137 -3.26 -8.74 -7.73
CA GLU A 137 -2.83 -8.81 -9.14
C GLU A 137 -1.52 -9.57 -9.32
N SER A 138 -0.62 -9.46 -8.33
CA SER A 138 0.72 -10.06 -8.40
C SER A 138 0.79 -11.48 -7.83
N GLY A 139 -0.25 -11.94 -7.13
CA GLY A 139 -0.25 -13.22 -6.44
C GLY A 139 0.68 -13.27 -5.22
N MET A 140 1.13 -12.12 -4.74
CA MET A 140 2.08 -11.99 -3.63
C MET A 140 1.64 -10.87 -2.71
N SER A 141 1.96 -10.97 -1.41
CA SER A 141 1.64 -9.92 -0.43
C SER A 141 2.86 -9.56 0.41
N LYS A 142 2.95 -8.31 0.85
CA LYS A 142 3.91 -7.91 1.89
C LYS A 142 3.69 -8.77 3.15
N PRO A 143 4.73 -9.31 3.80
CA PRO A 143 6.15 -8.99 3.65
C PRO A 143 6.96 -9.96 2.76
N ASP A 144 6.37 -10.65 1.77
CA ASP A 144 7.14 -11.49 0.84
C ASP A 144 8.18 -10.63 0.09
N ALA A 145 9.45 -11.05 0.13
CA ALA A 145 10.55 -10.30 -0.48
C ALA A 145 10.35 -10.04 -1.98
N ARG A 146 9.68 -10.97 -2.68
CA ARG A 146 9.44 -10.88 -4.13
C ARG A 146 8.59 -9.69 -4.53
N ILE A 147 7.65 -9.24 -3.67
CA ILE A 147 6.78 -8.11 -4.02
C ILE A 147 7.53 -6.78 -3.95
N TYR A 148 8.53 -6.65 -3.06
CA TYR A 148 9.41 -5.47 -3.00
C TYR A 148 10.36 -5.43 -4.21
N THR A 149 10.87 -6.58 -4.64
CA THR A 149 11.64 -6.67 -5.90
C THR A 149 10.78 -6.25 -7.09
N LEU A 150 9.55 -6.76 -7.19
CA LEU A 150 8.64 -6.44 -8.28
C LEU A 150 8.34 -4.94 -8.41
N VAL A 151 8.10 -4.22 -7.32
CA VAL A 151 7.82 -2.78 -7.40
C VAL A 151 9.08 -2.00 -7.84
N CYS A 152 10.27 -2.40 -7.38
CA CYS A 152 11.53 -1.80 -7.83
C CYS A 152 11.76 -2.05 -9.33
N GLU A 153 11.55 -3.27 -9.82
CA GLU A 153 11.65 -3.62 -11.25
C GLU A 153 10.70 -2.79 -12.12
N ARG A 154 9.44 -2.64 -11.70
CA ARG A 154 8.46 -1.84 -12.45
C ARG A 154 8.82 -0.35 -12.50
N LEU A 155 9.45 0.18 -11.45
CA LEU A 155 9.91 1.55 -11.39
C LEU A 155 11.29 1.77 -12.05
N ASP A 156 11.97 0.71 -12.50
CA ASP A 156 13.33 0.72 -13.07
C ASP A 156 14.36 1.35 -12.10
N VAL A 157 14.36 0.85 -10.85
CA VAL A 157 15.26 1.29 -9.77
C VAL A 157 15.77 0.11 -8.93
N GLY A 158 16.90 0.30 -8.25
CA GLY A 158 17.39 -0.66 -7.25
C GLY A 158 16.66 -0.52 -5.90
N PRO A 159 16.64 -1.59 -5.07
CA PRO A 159 16.10 -1.52 -3.72
C PRO A 159 16.73 -0.40 -2.87
N GLU A 160 18.04 -0.25 -2.96
CA GLU A 160 18.80 0.78 -2.23
C GLU A 160 18.61 2.20 -2.76
N GLU A 161 17.92 2.37 -3.89
CA GLU A 161 17.50 3.64 -4.48
C GLU A 161 16.04 3.98 -4.15
N THR A 162 15.37 3.12 -3.37
CA THR A 162 13.92 3.19 -3.12
C THR A 162 13.62 3.47 -1.65
N VAL A 163 12.81 4.48 -1.39
CA VAL A 163 12.16 4.70 -0.09
C VAL A 163 10.79 4.04 -0.11
N PHE A 164 10.45 3.31 0.94
CA PHE A 164 9.13 2.69 1.12
C PHE A 164 8.48 3.15 2.42
N VAL A 165 7.21 3.56 2.37
CA VAL A 165 6.44 4.06 3.51
C VAL A 165 5.24 3.15 3.76
N ASP A 166 5.14 2.58 4.97
CA ASP A 166 4.09 1.62 5.34
C ASP A 166 3.78 1.73 6.83
N ASP A 167 2.55 1.51 7.24
CA ASP A 167 2.12 1.61 8.63
C ASP A 167 2.32 0.31 9.42
N ALA A 168 2.55 -0.83 8.78
CA ALA A 168 2.70 -2.13 9.42
C ALA A 168 4.18 -2.49 9.68
N ASP A 169 4.56 -2.69 10.94
CA ASP A 169 5.94 -3.04 11.32
C ASP A 169 6.51 -4.23 10.56
N ARG A 170 5.69 -5.27 10.31
CA ARG A 170 6.10 -6.46 9.55
C ARG A 170 6.46 -6.14 8.09
N CYS A 171 5.70 -5.22 7.46
CA CYS A 171 5.94 -4.81 6.08
C CYS A 171 7.20 -3.95 5.97
N VAL A 172 7.38 -3.02 6.91
CA VAL A 172 8.60 -2.21 7.03
C VAL A 172 9.84 -3.08 7.23
N ALA A 173 9.74 -4.08 8.13
CA ALA A 173 10.84 -5.03 8.36
C ALA A 173 11.17 -5.85 7.11
N GLY A 174 10.13 -6.35 6.40
CA GLY A 174 10.30 -7.07 5.13
C GLY A 174 10.98 -6.24 4.05
N ALA A 175 10.57 -4.98 3.90
CA ALA A 175 11.17 -4.04 2.95
C ALA A 175 12.66 -3.76 3.27
N ARG A 176 13.00 -3.58 4.55
CA ARG A 176 14.40 -3.40 4.98
C ARG A 176 15.26 -4.62 4.69
N LEU A 177 14.73 -5.82 4.92
CA LEU A 177 15.41 -7.07 4.55
C LEU A 177 15.62 -7.18 3.03
N GLY A 178 14.70 -6.63 2.23
CA GLY A 178 14.81 -6.50 0.77
C GLY A 178 15.76 -5.40 0.30
N GLY A 179 16.37 -4.62 1.21
CA GLY A 179 17.34 -3.57 0.89
C GLY A 179 16.73 -2.17 0.66
N LEU A 180 15.43 -2.00 0.86
CA LEU A 180 14.77 -0.70 0.73
C LEU A 180 15.01 0.17 1.98
N HIS A 181 14.98 1.48 1.80
CA HIS A 181 14.94 2.44 2.89
C HIS A 181 13.48 2.56 3.40
N ALA A 182 13.08 1.71 4.35
CA ALA A 182 11.70 1.66 4.78
C ALA A 182 11.43 2.51 6.02
N ILE A 183 10.40 3.34 5.94
CA ILE A 183 9.89 4.26 6.96
C ILE A 183 8.59 3.70 7.53
N ARG A 184 8.51 3.61 8.85
CA ARG A 184 7.28 3.30 9.55
C ARG A 184 6.41 4.57 9.60
N PHE A 185 5.28 4.55 8.93
CA PHE A 185 4.35 5.68 8.95
C PHE A 185 3.70 5.83 10.33
N GLN A 186 3.69 7.04 10.86
CA GLN A 186 2.99 7.43 12.08
C GLN A 186 2.06 8.62 11.83
N ASP A 187 2.56 9.63 11.11
CA ASP A 187 1.82 10.78 10.63
C ASP A 187 2.54 11.43 9.44
N ASN A 188 1.86 12.37 8.78
CA ASN A 188 2.39 13.02 7.59
C ASN A 188 3.68 13.81 7.86
N ALA A 189 3.77 14.51 8.99
CA ALA A 189 4.92 15.36 9.29
C ALA A 189 6.19 14.52 9.53
N GLN A 190 6.05 13.42 10.26
CA GLN A 190 7.14 12.47 10.50
C GLN A 190 7.57 11.82 9.18
N ALA A 191 6.62 11.26 8.40
CA ALA A 191 6.93 10.55 7.18
C ALA A 191 7.60 11.46 6.13
N ILE A 192 7.05 12.64 5.88
CA ILE A 192 7.62 13.63 4.97
C ILE A 192 9.01 14.05 5.43
N GLY A 193 9.19 14.33 6.72
CA GLY A 193 10.51 14.71 7.25
C GLY A 193 11.57 13.62 7.12
N GLU A 194 11.18 12.32 7.21
CA GLU A 194 12.10 11.21 7.00
C GLU A 194 12.42 10.98 5.52
N ILE A 195 11.42 11.09 4.65
CA ILE A 195 11.63 11.04 3.20
C ILE A 195 12.62 12.14 2.78
N GLU A 196 12.35 13.41 3.12
CA GLU A 196 13.19 14.54 2.74
C GLU A 196 14.64 14.40 3.24
N ARG A 197 14.85 13.86 4.44
CA ARG A 197 16.22 13.56 4.93
C ARG A 197 16.94 12.53 4.04
N LEU A 198 16.26 11.47 3.61
CA LEU A 198 16.83 10.47 2.71
C LEU A 198 17.12 11.05 1.33
N LEU A 199 16.22 11.88 0.78
CA LEU A 199 16.37 12.51 -0.51
C LEU A 199 17.55 13.50 -0.52
N THR A 200 17.75 14.27 0.55
CA THR A 200 18.84 15.25 0.66
C THR A 200 20.19 14.62 0.98
N SER A 201 20.24 13.62 1.84
CA SER A 201 21.49 12.92 2.20
C SER A 201 22.13 12.19 1.02
N SER A 202 21.31 11.79 0.05
CA SER A 202 21.74 11.12 -1.18
C SER A 202 22.33 12.07 -2.23
N GLY A 203 22.08 13.38 -2.11
CA GLY A 203 22.56 14.42 -3.06
C GLY A 203 23.94 15.03 -2.75
N VAL A 204 24.52 14.76 -1.58
CA VAL A 204 25.79 15.42 -1.15
C VAL A 204 27.06 14.67 -1.62
N GLY A 205 26.93 13.60 -2.39
CA GLY A 205 28.04 12.75 -2.84
C GLY A 205 28.76 13.17 -4.13
N SER A 206 28.44 14.29 -4.77
CA SER A 206 29.11 14.70 -6.01
C SER A 206 29.54 16.15 -6.01
N GLY A 207 30.81 16.38 -5.61
CA GLY A 207 31.52 17.57 -5.97
C GLY A 207 32.05 18.40 -4.82
N LEU A 208 33.33 18.23 -4.51
CA LEU A 208 34.33 19.30 -4.30
C LEU A 208 35.71 18.63 -4.15
N GLY A 209 36.24 18.21 -5.28
CA GLY A 209 37.70 18.10 -5.42
C GLY A 209 38.29 19.49 -5.46
N PHE A 210 38.70 20.05 -4.34
CA PHE A 210 39.58 21.23 -4.35
C PHE A 210 40.95 20.78 -4.82
N GLY A 211 41.24 21.04 -6.09
CA GLY A 211 42.59 21.02 -6.63
C GLY A 211 43.43 22.12 -5.97
N THR A 212 44.31 21.75 -5.06
CA THR A 212 45.41 22.63 -4.63
C THR A 212 46.42 22.73 -5.77
N ALA A 213 46.33 23.79 -6.55
CA ALA A 213 47.40 24.19 -7.46
C ALA A 213 48.55 24.78 -6.63
N SER A 214 49.61 24.00 -6.39
CA SER A 214 50.88 24.50 -5.95
C SER A 214 51.56 25.14 -7.15
N GLY A 215 51.57 26.48 -7.17
CA GLY A 215 52.42 27.29 -8.08
C GLY A 215 53.76 27.52 -7.42
N ASN A 216 54.80 26.86 -7.92
CA ASN A 216 56.19 27.30 -7.76
C ASN A 216 56.52 28.21 -8.91
N GLY A 217 57.16 29.34 -8.57
CA GLY A 217 57.76 30.28 -9.50
C GLY A 217 58.27 31.50 -8.77
#